data_63ca0a53891beda885978785afa512b4
#
_entry.id   63ca0a53891beda885978785afa512b4
#
_cell.length_a   1.000
_cell.length_b   1.000
_cell.length_c   1.000
_cell.angle_alpha   90.00
_cell.angle_beta   90.00
_cell.angle_gamma   90.00
#
_symmetry.space_group_name_H-M   'P 1'
#
loop_
_entity.id
_entity.type
_entity.pdbx_description
1 polymer ?
#
loop_
_entity_poly.entity_id
_entity_poly.type
_entity_poly.pdbx_seq_one_letter_code
_entity_poly.pdbx_strand_id
1 'polypeptide(L)'
;MTSILQSLSKTVHISLALSILLFLGLYFGNDGFDIDVVFWSWLFRYIHVIVAIMWIGLLWYFNFVQIPNMAKIPDEQKPAIGKVIAPAALFYFRWAAAFTVISGLILAWLNGYLHDAMTLSIGSASPKHTAIGLGMWLGLIMAFNVWFVIWPNQKLSLIHI
;
A
#
# COMPACT_ATOMS: atom_id res chain seq x y z
N MET A 1 -10.40 -26.38 15.22
CA MET A 1 -10.41 -25.54 13.99
C MET A 1 -11.25 -24.27 14.16
N THR A 2 -12.41 -24.31 14.79
CA THR A 2 -13.30 -23.15 14.97
C THR A 2 -12.65 -21.96 15.68
N SER A 3 -11.83 -22.16 16.71
CA SER A 3 -11.18 -21.09 17.48
C SER A 3 -10.10 -20.30 16.70
N ILE A 4 -9.56 -20.87 15.64
CA ILE A 4 -8.56 -20.21 14.78
C ILE A 4 -9.27 -19.26 13.84
N LEU A 5 -10.31 -19.73 13.14
CA LEU A 5 -11.07 -18.95 12.18
C LEU A 5 -11.92 -17.82 12.80
N GLN A 6 -12.19 -17.93 14.11
CA GLN A 6 -12.89 -16.87 14.87
C GLN A 6 -12.00 -15.72 15.31
N SER A 7 -10.67 -15.81 15.11
CA SER A 7 -9.71 -14.77 15.49
C SER A 7 -8.86 -14.38 14.29
N LEU A 8 -9.07 -13.15 13.78
CA LEU A 8 -8.29 -12.59 12.66
C LEU A 8 -6.78 -12.70 12.92
N SER A 9 -6.33 -12.34 14.12
CA SER A 9 -4.91 -12.41 14.49
C SER A 9 -4.36 -13.83 14.39
N LYS A 10 -5.05 -14.83 14.93
CA LYS A 10 -4.60 -16.24 14.83
C LYS A 10 -4.59 -16.73 13.38
N THR A 11 -5.62 -16.40 12.62
CA THR A 11 -5.69 -16.76 11.19
C THR A 11 -4.52 -16.18 10.42
N VAL A 12 -4.22 -14.90 10.60
CA VAL A 12 -3.10 -14.23 9.93
C VAL A 12 -1.75 -14.84 10.31
N HIS A 13 -1.49 -15.09 11.60
CA HIS A 13 -0.22 -15.69 12.04
C HIS A 13 -0.04 -17.13 11.51
N ILE A 14 -1.11 -17.93 11.50
CA ILE A 14 -1.04 -19.30 10.97
C ILE A 14 -0.83 -19.27 9.45
N SER A 15 -1.55 -18.40 8.72
CA SER A 15 -1.35 -18.26 7.28
C SER A 15 0.07 -17.83 6.94
N LEU A 16 0.65 -16.91 7.72
CA LEU A 16 2.04 -16.48 7.56
C LEU A 16 3.01 -17.64 7.84
N ALA A 17 2.79 -18.40 8.92
CA ALA A 17 3.63 -19.55 9.24
C ALA A 17 3.58 -20.63 8.14
N LEU A 18 2.39 -20.93 7.62
CA LEU A 18 2.22 -21.87 6.52
C LEU A 18 2.89 -21.37 5.23
N SER A 19 2.81 -20.08 4.94
CA SER A 19 3.48 -19.47 3.78
C SER A 19 5.00 -19.56 3.91
N ILE A 20 5.56 -19.32 5.10
CA ILE A 20 6.99 -19.47 5.36
C ILE A 20 7.42 -20.94 5.21
N LEU A 21 6.65 -21.88 5.76
CA LEU A 21 6.96 -23.31 5.61
C LEU A 21 6.92 -23.77 4.16
N LEU A 22 5.93 -23.31 3.39
CA LEU A 22 5.85 -23.59 1.96
C LEU A 22 7.05 -23.00 1.21
N PHE A 23 7.41 -21.76 1.51
CA PHE A 23 8.58 -21.11 0.92
C PHE A 23 9.87 -21.88 1.22
N LEU A 24 10.10 -22.27 2.48
CA LEU A 24 11.26 -23.06 2.87
C LEU A 24 11.26 -24.44 2.20
N GLY A 25 10.10 -25.08 2.10
CA GLY A 25 9.96 -26.35 1.38
C GLY A 25 10.31 -26.24 -0.10
N LEU A 26 9.92 -25.17 -0.76
CA LEU A 26 10.29 -24.90 -2.17
C LEU A 26 11.77 -24.55 -2.32
N TYR A 27 12.31 -23.77 -1.40
CA TYR A 27 13.72 -23.35 -1.42
C TYR A 27 14.67 -24.55 -1.23
N PHE A 28 14.40 -25.42 -0.27
CA PHE A 28 15.27 -26.59 0.00
C PHE A 28 14.91 -27.82 -0.86
N GLY A 29 13.72 -27.88 -1.43
CA GLY A 29 13.26 -29.02 -2.22
C GLY A 29 13.40 -28.84 -3.73
N ASN A 30 13.86 -27.68 -4.21
CA ASN A 30 13.97 -27.40 -5.63
C ASN A 30 15.30 -26.77 -5.99
N ASP A 31 16.18 -27.53 -6.66
CA ASP A 31 17.54 -27.13 -7.05
C ASP A 31 17.59 -25.89 -7.98
N GLY A 32 16.47 -25.46 -8.54
CA GLY A 32 16.37 -24.29 -9.41
C GLY A 32 15.79 -23.05 -8.72
N PHE A 33 15.62 -23.03 -7.39
CA PHE A 33 15.06 -21.91 -6.67
C PHE A 33 16.17 -21.02 -6.10
N ASP A 34 16.56 -20.02 -6.84
CA ASP A 34 17.59 -19.06 -6.43
C ASP A 34 16.97 -17.77 -5.88
N ILE A 35 17.60 -17.22 -4.81
CA ILE A 35 17.27 -15.89 -4.28
C ILE A 35 18.09 -14.84 -5.04
N ASP A 36 17.75 -14.65 -6.28
CA ASP A 36 18.39 -13.72 -7.21
C ASP A 36 17.60 -12.42 -7.42
N VAL A 37 17.99 -11.60 -8.39
CA VAL A 37 17.28 -10.36 -8.76
C VAL A 37 15.86 -10.63 -9.24
N VAL A 38 15.60 -11.79 -9.86
CA VAL A 38 14.25 -12.18 -10.33
C VAL A 38 13.34 -12.44 -9.14
N PHE A 39 13.83 -13.16 -8.12
CA PHE A 39 13.13 -13.38 -6.88
C PHE A 39 12.80 -12.06 -6.16
N TRP A 40 13.78 -11.17 -6.01
CA TRP A 40 13.56 -9.86 -5.36
C TRP A 40 12.58 -8.99 -6.16
N SER A 41 12.67 -8.98 -7.48
CA SER A 41 11.71 -8.26 -8.33
C SER A 41 10.30 -8.81 -8.19
N TRP A 42 10.12 -10.12 -8.09
CA TRP A 42 8.84 -10.75 -7.82
C TRP A 42 8.30 -10.36 -6.44
N LEU A 43 9.11 -10.46 -5.39
CA LEU A 43 8.70 -10.14 -4.02
C LEU A 43 8.29 -8.68 -3.88
N PHE A 44 9.10 -7.74 -4.37
CA PHE A 44 8.76 -6.32 -4.31
C PHE A 44 7.55 -5.95 -5.16
N ARG A 45 7.33 -6.64 -6.27
CA ARG A 45 6.09 -6.48 -7.07
C ARG A 45 4.86 -6.94 -6.29
N TYR A 46 4.96 -8.08 -5.63
CA TYR A 46 3.89 -8.60 -4.78
C TYR A 46 3.57 -7.63 -3.63
N ILE A 47 4.58 -7.16 -2.90
CA ILE A 47 4.42 -6.17 -1.84
C ILE A 47 3.80 -4.89 -2.40
N HIS A 48 4.31 -4.36 -3.51
CA HIS A 48 3.83 -3.14 -4.15
C HIS A 48 2.34 -3.22 -4.48
N VAL A 49 1.91 -4.31 -5.07
CA VAL A 49 0.50 -4.51 -5.45
C VAL A 49 -0.39 -4.56 -4.21
N ILE A 50 -0.02 -5.32 -3.17
CA ILE A 50 -0.84 -5.43 -1.95
C ILE A 50 -0.98 -4.08 -1.23
N VAL A 51 0.13 -3.36 -1.05
CA VAL A 51 0.07 -2.06 -0.35
C VAL A 51 -0.62 -0.99 -1.20
N ALA A 52 -0.51 -1.06 -2.53
CA ALA A 52 -1.24 -0.17 -3.44
C ALA A 52 -2.76 -0.44 -3.39
N ILE A 53 -3.19 -1.70 -3.34
CA ILE A 53 -4.60 -2.06 -3.16
C ILE A 53 -5.13 -1.49 -1.84
N MET A 54 -4.36 -1.61 -0.75
CA MET A 54 -4.75 -1.04 0.54
C MET A 54 -4.85 0.48 0.47
N TRP A 55 -3.88 1.15 -0.15
CA TRP A 55 -3.87 2.61 -0.30
C TRP A 55 -5.07 3.12 -1.10
N ILE A 56 -5.27 2.59 -2.31
CA ILE A 56 -6.38 3.00 -3.19
C ILE A 56 -7.74 2.56 -2.62
N GLY A 57 -7.82 1.39 -2.01
CA GLY A 57 -9.03 0.91 -1.36
C GLY A 57 -9.49 1.82 -0.22
N LEU A 58 -8.56 2.27 0.64
CA LEU A 58 -8.87 3.23 1.70
C LEU A 58 -9.20 4.63 1.15
N LEU A 59 -8.55 5.06 0.05
CA LEU A 59 -8.92 6.29 -0.64
C LEU A 59 -10.36 6.26 -1.13
N TRP A 60 -10.77 5.16 -1.75
CA TRP A 60 -12.15 4.97 -2.22
C TRP A 60 -13.13 4.88 -1.06
N TYR A 61 -12.78 4.16 0.02
CA TYR A 61 -13.59 4.10 1.23
C TYR A 61 -13.88 5.51 1.78
N PHE A 62 -12.87 6.35 1.92
CA PHE A 62 -13.07 7.71 2.42
C PHE A 62 -13.97 8.54 1.49
N ASN A 63 -13.69 8.51 0.18
CA ASN A 63 -14.37 9.40 -0.77
C ASN A 63 -15.78 8.92 -1.16
N PHE A 64 -15.99 7.61 -1.26
CA PHE A 64 -17.27 7.07 -1.74
C PHE A 64 -18.17 6.53 -0.63
N VAL A 65 -17.61 6.23 0.54
CA VAL A 65 -18.38 5.64 1.64
C VAL A 65 -18.45 6.58 2.84
N GLN A 66 -17.33 6.91 3.45
CA GLN A 66 -17.33 7.64 4.72
C GLN A 66 -17.79 9.08 4.55
N ILE A 67 -17.16 9.89 3.71
CA ILE A 67 -17.46 11.32 3.57
C ILE A 67 -18.92 11.56 3.15
N PRO A 68 -19.47 10.92 2.10
CA PRO A 68 -20.84 11.16 1.67
C PRO A 68 -21.90 10.73 2.70
N ASN A 69 -21.59 9.77 3.55
CA ASN A 69 -22.55 9.27 4.54
C ASN A 69 -22.43 10.00 5.90
N MET A 70 -21.37 10.77 6.15
CA MET A 70 -21.24 11.54 7.40
C MET A 70 -22.39 12.51 7.64
N ALA A 71 -22.96 13.09 6.58
CA ALA A 71 -24.13 13.99 6.68
C ALA A 71 -25.42 13.27 7.12
N LYS A 72 -25.50 11.95 6.93
CA LYS A 72 -26.67 11.12 7.27
C LYS A 72 -26.61 10.56 8.69
N ILE A 73 -25.46 10.69 9.36
CA ILE A 73 -25.21 10.14 10.69
C ILE A 73 -25.62 11.19 11.74
N PRO A 74 -26.41 10.81 12.76
CA PRO A 74 -26.76 11.70 13.88
C PRO A 74 -25.47 12.25 14.55
N ASP A 75 -25.53 13.50 14.97
CA ASP A 75 -24.35 14.21 15.53
C ASP A 75 -23.75 13.48 16.75
N GLU A 76 -24.60 12.84 17.56
CA GLU A 76 -24.18 12.04 18.71
C GLU A 76 -23.30 10.84 18.36
N GLN A 77 -23.42 10.29 17.15
CA GLN A 77 -22.69 9.11 16.69
C GLN A 77 -21.44 9.46 15.87
N LYS A 78 -21.34 10.68 15.34
CA LYS A 78 -20.18 11.15 14.55
C LYS A 78 -18.85 11.01 15.28
N PRO A 79 -18.75 11.26 16.60
CA PRO A 79 -17.50 11.11 17.35
C PRO A 79 -16.95 9.68 17.32
N ALA A 80 -17.79 8.66 17.30
CA ALA A 80 -17.35 7.26 17.22
C ALA A 80 -16.60 7.00 15.91
N ILE A 81 -17.05 7.56 14.81
CA ILE A 81 -16.38 7.43 13.50
C ILE A 81 -15.12 8.31 13.46
N GLY A 82 -15.25 9.59 13.83
CA GLY A 82 -14.16 10.57 13.72
C GLY A 82 -13.00 10.32 14.69
N LYS A 83 -13.29 9.86 15.92
CA LYS A 83 -12.27 9.66 16.96
C LYS A 83 -11.71 8.24 17.05
N VAL A 84 -12.41 7.24 16.53
CA VAL A 84 -12.00 5.82 16.66
C VAL A 84 -11.67 5.23 15.28
N ILE A 85 -12.62 5.21 14.36
CA ILE A 85 -12.46 4.52 13.08
C ILE A 85 -11.54 5.29 12.14
N ALA A 86 -11.79 6.58 11.95
CA ALA A 86 -11.03 7.38 11.00
C ALA A 86 -9.54 7.47 11.31
N PRO A 87 -9.07 7.70 12.57
CA PRO A 87 -7.65 7.72 12.87
C PRO A 87 -6.94 6.39 12.59
N ALA A 88 -7.61 5.27 12.89
CA ALA A 88 -7.07 3.94 12.59
C ALA A 88 -6.95 3.70 11.08
N ALA A 89 -8.00 3.99 10.31
CA ALA A 89 -7.98 3.84 8.85
C ALA A 89 -6.95 4.78 8.20
N LEU A 90 -6.81 6.02 8.69
CA LEU A 90 -5.83 6.98 8.21
C LEU A 90 -4.38 6.60 8.54
N PHE A 91 -4.15 5.87 9.63
CA PHE A 91 -2.83 5.29 9.91
C PHE A 91 -2.42 4.33 8.80
N TYR A 92 -3.27 3.35 8.48
CA TYR A 92 -3.00 2.39 7.40
C TYR A 92 -2.90 3.07 6.03
N PHE A 93 -3.73 4.06 5.76
CA PHE A 93 -3.71 4.83 4.52
C PHE A 93 -2.35 5.50 4.27
N ARG A 94 -1.80 6.17 5.28
CA ARG A 94 -0.49 6.85 5.16
C ARG A 94 0.65 5.87 4.94
N TRP A 95 0.70 4.81 5.75
CA TRP A 95 1.77 3.83 5.64
C TRP A 95 1.66 3.02 4.35
N ALA A 96 0.47 2.70 3.89
CA ALA A 96 0.26 2.08 2.59
C ALA A 96 0.78 2.96 1.45
N ALA A 97 0.52 4.28 1.48
CA ALA A 97 1.08 5.22 0.51
C ALA A 97 2.63 5.22 0.53
N ALA A 98 3.25 5.30 1.71
CA ALA A 98 4.71 5.27 1.86
C ALA A 98 5.31 3.96 1.33
N PHE A 99 4.77 2.82 1.73
CA PHE A 99 5.27 1.52 1.27
C PHE A 99 5.01 1.28 -0.22
N THR A 100 3.94 1.83 -0.80
CA THR A 100 3.72 1.78 -2.24
C THR A 100 4.81 2.53 -2.99
N VAL A 101 5.17 3.73 -2.55
CA VAL A 101 6.26 4.51 -3.17
C VAL A 101 7.59 3.78 -3.01
N ILE A 102 7.95 3.36 -1.80
CA ILE A 102 9.24 2.70 -1.52
C ILE A 102 9.39 1.42 -2.35
N SER A 103 8.39 0.54 -2.30
CA SER A 103 8.43 -0.72 -3.06
C SER A 103 8.44 -0.51 -4.57
N GLY A 104 7.73 0.51 -5.07
CA GLY A 104 7.73 0.87 -6.49
C GLY A 104 9.09 1.38 -6.97
N LEU A 105 9.77 2.22 -6.18
CA LEU A 105 11.12 2.70 -6.50
C LEU A 105 12.15 1.56 -6.49
N ILE A 106 12.10 0.68 -5.48
CA ILE A 106 12.96 -0.50 -5.41
C ILE A 106 12.72 -1.41 -6.61
N LEU A 107 11.46 -1.65 -6.97
CA LEU A 107 11.09 -2.47 -8.12
C LEU A 107 11.62 -1.88 -9.43
N ALA A 108 11.48 -0.57 -9.62
CA ALA A 108 12.01 0.13 -10.79
C ALA A 108 13.54 0.05 -10.87
N TRP A 109 14.22 0.16 -9.73
CA TRP A 109 15.67 0.04 -9.62
C TRP A 109 16.14 -1.39 -9.95
N LEU A 110 15.54 -2.42 -9.34
CA LEU A 110 15.87 -3.82 -9.59
C LEU A 110 15.70 -4.23 -11.06
N ASN A 111 14.74 -3.65 -11.75
CA ASN A 111 14.48 -3.91 -13.17
C ASN A 111 15.22 -2.95 -14.11
N GLY A 112 16.07 -2.04 -13.61
CA GLY A 112 16.96 -1.19 -14.39
C GLY A 112 16.29 -0.04 -15.15
N TYR A 113 15.00 0.24 -14.92
CA TYR A 113 14.29 1.32 -15.63
C TYR A 113 13.97 2.55 -14.77
N LEU A 114 14.51 2.65 -13.56
CA LEU A 114 14.21 3.76 -12.65
C LEU A 114 14.53 5.12 -13.29
N HIS A 115 15.72 5.25 -13.89
CA HIS A 115 16.13 6.50 -14.54
C HIS A 115 15.19 6.87 -15.68
N ASP A 116 14.91 5.93 -16.58
CA ASP A 116 14.03 6.14 -17.73
C ASP A 116 12.61 6.54 -17.30
N ALA A 117 12.07 5.87 -16.26
CA ALA A 117 10.77 6.21 -15.71
C ALA A 117 10.76 7.61 -15.07
N MET A 118 11.79 7.97 -14.29
CA MET A 118 11.90 9.31 -13.67
C MET A 118 12.00 10.42 -14.69
N THR A 119 12.73 10.20 -15.79
CA THR A 119 12.90 11.16 -16.89
C THR A 119 11.79 11.07 -17.96
N LEU A 120 10.74 10.26 -17.73
CA LEU A 120 9.68 9.99 -18.71
C LEU A 120 10.22 9.49 -20.06
N SER A 121 11.33 8.78 -20.02
CA SER A 121 12.07 8.30 -21.20
C SER A 121 12.48 9.39 -22.18
N ILE A 122 12.69 10.62 -21.72
CA ILE A 122 13.23 11.69 -22.55
C ILE A 122 14.64 11.30 -22.98
N GLY A 123 14.81 11.03 -24.27
CA GLY A 123 16.08 10.56 -24.87
C GLY A 123 16.20 9.06 -25.10
N SER A 124 15.38 8.19 -24.49
CA SER A 124 15.41 6.74 -24.70
C SER A 124 14.25 6.18 -25.53
N ALA A 125 13.22 6.98 -25.78
CA ALA A 125 12.04 6.68 -26.61
C ALA A 125 11.35 5.33 -26.29
N SER A 126 11.27 4.95 -24.99
CA SER A 126 10.60 3.73 -24.55
C SER A 126 9.16 4.04 -24.10
N PRO A 127 8.13 3.73 -24.89
CA PRO A 127 6.73 3.99 -24.50
C PRO A 127 6.33 3.30 -23.21
N LYS A 128 6.89 2.11 -22.94
CA LYS A 128 6.66 1.36 -21.70
C LYS A 128 7.16 2.12 -20.48
N HIS A 129 8.39 2.64 -20.52
CA HIS A 129 8.96 3.35 -19.39
C HIS A 129 8.33 4.74 -19.22
N THR A 130 7.89 5.38 -20.29
CA THR A 130 7.11 6.62 -20.24
C THR A 130 5.78 6.40 -19.50
N ALA A 131 5.03 5.35 -19.85
CA ALA A 131 3.77 5.03 -19.18
C ALA A 131 3.96 4.71 -17.70
N ILE A 132 5.00 3.93 -17.36
CA ILE A 132 5.36 3.63 -15.97
C ILE A 132 5.76 4.93 -15.24
N GLY A 133 6.54 5.78 -15.87
CA GLY A 133 6.98 7.06 -15.32
C GLY A 133 5.82 8.02 -15.01
N LEU A 134 4.83 8.11 -15.88
CA LEU A 134 3.60 8.88 -15.61
C LEU A 134 2.89 8.35 -14.35
N GLY A 135 2.68 7.03 -14.25
CA GLY A 135 2.09 6.42 -13.07
C GLY A 135 2.91 6.65 -11.80
N MET A 136 4.25 6.59 -11.91
CA MET A 136 5.17 6.83 -10.81
C MET A 136 5.10 8.29 -10.31
N TRP A 137 5.11 9.27 -11.20
CA TRP A 137 4.98 10.68 -10.83
C TRP A 137 3.63 10.99 -10.20
N LEU A 138 2.53 10.46 -10.74
CA LEU A 138 1.20 10.60 -10.13
C LEU A 138 1.18 9.98 -8.73
N GLY A 139 1.75 8.80 -8.54
CA GLY A 139 1.87 8.15 -7.23
C GLY A 139 2.69 8.97 -6.23
N LEU A 140 3.82 9.54 -6.66
CA LEU A 140 4.65 10.41 -5.82
C LEU A 140 3.91 11.69 -5.39
N ILE A 141 3.20 12.35 -6.31
CA ILE A 141 2.39 13.54 -6.03
C ILE A 141 1.26 13.20 -5.04
N MET A 142 0.58 12.07 -5.26
CA MET A 142 -0.47 11.60 -4.34
C MET A 142 0.09 11.28 -2.95
N ALA A 143 1.22 10.59 -2.85
CA ALA A 143 1.85 10.27 -1.58
C ALA A 143 2.34 11.54 -0.85
N PHE A 144 2.93 12.49 -1.59
CA PHE A 144 3.29 13.80 -1.05
C PHE A 144 2.06 14.50 -0.45
N ASN A 145 0.95 14.52 -1.18
CA ASN A 145 -0.30 15.10 -0.68
C ASN A 145 -0.78 14.42 0.61
N VAL A 146 -0.71 13.10 0.69
CA VAL A 146 -1.09 12.35 1.91
C VAL A 146 -0.26 12.77 3.12
N TRP A 147 1.06 12.88 2.97
CA TRP A 147 1.97 13.11 4.09
C TRP A 147 2.11 14.59 4.47
N PHE A 148 2.09 15.50 3.50
CA PHE A 148 2.42 16.92 3.72
C PHE A 148 1.19 17.85 3.69
N VAL A 149 0.06 17.40 3.15
CA VAL A 149 -1.17 18.20 3.10
C VAL A 149 -2.26 17.56 3.96
N ILE A 150 -2.62 16.30 3.68
CA ILE A 150 -3.76 15.68 4.36
C ILE A 150 -3.45 15.42 5.83
N TRP A 151 -2.32 14.80 6.14
CA TRP A 151 -1.98 14.44 7.53
C TRP A 151 -1.85 15.64 8.48
N PRO A 152 -1.15 16.72 8.17
CA PRO A 152 -1.12 17.91 9.04
C PRO A 152 -2.51 18.48 9.32
N ASN A 153 -3.36 18.60 8.30
CA ASN A 153 -4.73 19.09 8.43
C ASN A 153 -5.61 18.19 9.29
N GLN A 154 -5.44 16.87 9.18
CA GLN A 154 -6.15 15.91 10.03
C GLN A 154 -5.76 16.01 11.49
N LYS A 155 -4.47 16.23 11.82
CA LYS A 155 -4.03 16.47 13.19
C LYS A 155 -4.72 17.69 13.80
N LEU A 156 -4.81 18.78 13.04
CA LEU A 156 -5.50 20.00 13.48
C LEU A 156 -6.99 19.73 13.73
N SER A 157 -7.66 19.03 12.82
CA SER A 157 -9.07 18.66 12.98
C SER A 157 -9.33 17.78 14.21
N LEU A 158 -8.43 16.85 14.54
CA LEU A 158 -8.56 15.98 15.71
C LEU A 158 -8.32 16.71 17.05
N ILE A 159 -7.58 17.82 17.03
CA ILE A 159 -7.34 18.66 18.24
C ILE A 159 -8.56 19.54 18.53
N HIS A 160 -9.35 19.93 17.53
CA HIS A 160 -10.50 20.82 17.65
C HIS A 160 -11.86 20.11 17.82
N ILE A 161 -11.88 18.78 17.84
CA ILE A 161 -13.06 17.96 18.16
C ILE A 161 -12.98 17.42 19.59
#